data_3afdb62247c323153300c0646e6ec5b0
#
_entry.id   3afdb62247c323153300c0646e6ec5b0
#
_cell.length_a   1.000
_cell.length_b   1.000
_cell.length_c   1.000
_cell.angle_alpha   90.00
_cell.angle_beta   90.00
_cell.angle_gamma   90.00
#
_symmetry.space_group_name_H-M   'P 1'
#
loop_
_entity.id
_entity.type
_entity.pdbx_description
1 polymer ?
#
loop_
_entity_poly.entity_id
_entity_poly.type
_entity_poly.pdbx_seq_one_letter_code
_entity_poly.pdbx_strand_id
1 'polypeptide(L)'
;GYMPLGAVVVSKAIGEYFEDHTLWSGLTASAHPIACAAAIATLRVYEEDRLLENARSMESVMTQHLSGIKDRHPSVGDVRGLGLFWVIEMVKDRDTREPLVPWNAKPSELGPTPALSRYLREHGLHTFVKWNWLFVVPPLCINADQIADGLSIIDSALQIADDSLAGG
;
A
#
# COMPACT_ATOMS: atom_id res chain seq x y z
N GLY A 1 -1.05 -8.79 12.00
CA GLY A 1 0.24 -9.36 11.63
C GLY A 1 1.15 -9.75 12.78
N TYR A 2 0.65 -9.82 14.04
CA TYR A 2 1.50 -10.21 15.18
C TYR A 2 1.82 -11.71 15.19
N MET A 3 0.86 -12.53 14.77
CA MET A 3 1.05 -13.99 14.67
C MET A 3 0.84 -14.45 13.23
N PRO A 4 1.73 -15.30 12.70
CA PRO A 4 1.55 -15.89 11.38
C PRO A 4 0.30 -16.77 11.36
N LEU A 5 -0.68 -16.39 10.55
CA LEU A 5 -1.90 -17.17 10.35
C LEU A 5 -2.42 -16.91 8.94
N GLY A 6 -2.82 -17.97 8.27
CA GLY A 6 -3.57 -17.93 7.01
C GLY A 6 -4.84 -18.76 7.15
N ALA A 7 -5.88 -18.38 6.41
CA ALA A 7 -7.12 -19.13 6.37
C ALA A 7 -7.61 -19.24 4.93
N VAL A 8 -8.21 -20.37 4.60
CA VAL A 8 -8.92 -20.60 3.35
C VAL A 8 -10.39 -20.83 3.68
N VAL A 9 -11.25 -19.99 3.13
CA VAL A 9 -12.70 -20.12 3.28
C VAL A 9 -13.25 -20.77 2.01
N VAL A 10 -14.00 -21.85 2.17
CA VAL A 10 -14.58 -22.60 1.05
C VAL A 10 -16.10 -22.58 1.12
N SER A 11 -16.76 -22.84 -0.03
CA SER A 11 -18.21 -23.00 -0.07
C SER A 11 -18.62 -24.30 0.67
N LYS A 12 -19.91 -24.34 1.08
CA LYS A 12 -20.47 -25.55 1.71
C LYS A 12 -20.26 -26.79 0.86
N ALA A 13 -20.50 -26.70 -0.45
CA ALA A 13 -20.33 -27.84 -1.37
C ALA A 13 -18.90 -28.40 -1.40
N ILE A 14 -17.89 -27.52 -1.31
CA ILE A 14 -16.48 -27.95 -1.23
C ILE A 14 -16.20 -28.58 0.14
N GLY A 15 -16.75 -28.02 1.23
CA GLY A 15 -16.62 -28.58 2.57
C GLY A 15 -17.21 -29.98 2.66
N GLU A 16 -18.45 -30.17 2.19
CA GLU A 16 -19.15 -31.46 2.17
C GLU A 16 -18.40 -32.54 1.38
N TYR A 17 -17.73 -32.15 0.27
CA TYR A 17 -16.90 -33.10 -0.46
C TYR A 17 -15.79 -33.73 0.42
N PHE A 18 -15.17 -32.94 1.29
CA PHE A 18 -14.09 -33.39 2.14
C PHE A 18 -14.55 -34.10 3.43
N GLU A 19 -15.83 -34.21 3.69
CA GLU A 19 -16.36 -35.05 4.77
C GLU A 19 -16.11 -36.54 4.47
N ASP A 20 -16.24 -36.93 3.18
CA ASP A 20 -16.04 -38.31 2.72
C ASP A 20 -14.69 -38.53 1.98
N HIS A 21 -13.95 -37.45 1.71
CA HIS A 21 -12.71 -37.49 0.96
C HIS A 21 -11.55 -36.88 1.77
N THR A 22 -10.41 -37.53 1.79
CA THR A 22 -9.23 -37.04 2.52
C THR A 22 -8.67 -35.78 1.87
N LEU A 23 -8.62 -34.69 2.64
CA LEU A 23 -7.83 -33.51 2.29
C LEU A 23 -6.35 -33.76 2.60
N TRP A 24 -5.54 -34.01 1.57
CA TRP A 24 -4.10 -34.24 1.68
C TRP A 24 -3.34 -32.95 1.94
N SER A 25 -3.73 -32.21 2.97
CA SER A 25 -3.09 -30.96 3.40
C SER A 25 -3.11 -30.87 4.91
N GLY A 26 -2.01 -30.42 5.47
CA GLY A 26 -1.88 -30.18 6.90
C GLY A 26 -0.51 -29.61 7.23
N LEU A 27 -0.50 -28.62 8.10
CA LEU A 27 0.73 -28.03 8.63
C LEU A 27 0.83 -28.35 10.12
N THR A 28 2.05 -28.58 10.61
CA THR A 28 2.30 -28.89 12.02
C THR A 28 1.67 -27.87 12.98
N ALA A 29 1.66 -26.60 12.61
CA ALA A 29 1.11 -25.51 13.42
C ALA A 29 -0.32 -25.10 13.00
N SER A 30 -1.05 -25.94 12.27
CA SER A 30 -2.47 -25.69 11.94
C SER A 30 -3.28 -25.47 13.20
N ALA A 31 -4.17 -24.47 13.17
CA ALA A 31 -5.05 -24.10 14.29
C ALA A 31 -4.31 -23.86 15.61
N HIS A 32 -3.08 -23.32 15.57
CA HIS A 32 -2.33 -23.01 16.78
C HIS A 32 -3.13 -22.05 17.68
N PRO A 33 -3.39 -22.38 18.95
CA PRO A 33 -4.35 -21.66 19.77
C PRO A 33 -3.98 -20.20 19.99
N ILE A 34 -2.70 -19.86 20.15
CA ILE A 34 -2.24 -18.46 20.29
C ILE A 34 -2.50 -17.68 18.99
N ALA A 35 -2.22 -18.26 17.83
CA ALA A 35 -2.46 -17.61 16.55
C ALA A 35 -3.97 -17.40 16.30
N CYS A 36 -4.80 -18.38 16.61
CA CYS A 36 -6.26 -18.27 16.52
C CYS A 36 -6.82 -17.21 17.48
N ALA A 37 -6.33 -17.16 18.74
CA ALA A 37 -6.73 -16.14 19.70
C ALA A 37 -6.36 -14.72 19.24
N ALA A 38 -5.16 -14.52 18.67
CA ALA A 38 -4.73 -13.25 18.10
C ALA A 38 -5.59 -12.86 16.90
N ALA A 39 -5.95 -13.82 16.03
CA ALA A 39 -6.83 -13.57 14.89
C ALA A 39 -8.25 -13.14 15.34
N ILE A 40 -8.83 -13.82 16.33
CA ILE A 40 -10.15 -13.47 16.88
C ILE A 40 -10.12 -12.06 17.47
N ALA A 41 -9.07 -11.72 18.24
CA ALA A 41 -8.91 -10.37 18.77
C ALA A 41 -8.81 -9.32 17.66
N THR A 42 -8.05 -9.60 16.60
CA THR A 42 -7.94 -8.71 15.43
C THR A 42 -9.30 -8.51 14.75
N LEU A 43 -10.07 -9.57 14.52
CA LEU A 43 -11.40 -9.47 13.89
C LEU A 43 -12.36 -8.64 14.74
N ARG A 44 -12.32 -8.77 16.08
CA ARG A 44 -13.11 -7.92 16.97
C ARG A 44 -12.76 -6.43 16.82
N VAL A 45 -11.49 -6.08 16.76
CA VAL A 45 -11.06 -4.69 16.51
C VAL A 45 -11.60 -4.18 15.17
N TYR A 46 -11.61 -5.00 14.10
CA TYR A 46 -12.24 -4.61 12.84
C TYR A 46 -13.70 -4.24 12.98
N GLU A 47 -14.45 -4.96 13.83
CA GLU A 47 -15.89 -4.73 14.07
C GLU A 47 -16.10 -3.54 15.03
N GLU A 48 -15.44 -3.55 16.18
CA GLU A 48 -15.59 -2.56 17.26
C GLU A 48 -15.18 -1.15 16.82
N ASP A 49 -14.06 -1.03 16.11
CA ASP A 49 -13.54 0.25 15.61
C ASP A 49 -14.08 0.59 14.21
N ARG A 50 -14.94 -0.24 13.63
CA ARG A 50 -15.55 -0.08 12.31
C ARG A 50 -14.52 0.27 11.22
N LEU A 51 -13.41 -0.46 11.19
CA LEU A 51 -12.27 -0.13 10.35
C LEU A 51 -12.58 -0.17 8.85
N LEU A 52 -13.50 -1.05 8.40
CA LEU A 52 -13.89 -1.12 6.99
C LEU A 52 -14.74 0.10 6.57
N GLU A 53 -15.62 0.56 7.45
CA GLU A 53 -16.42 1.78 7.23
C GLU A 53 -15.51 3.01 7.20
N ASN A 54 -14.54 3.08 8.12
CA ASN A 54 -13.56 4.16 8.11
C ASN A 54 -12.76 4.16 6.80
N ALA A 55 -12.25 3.00 6.36
CA ALA A 55 -11.51 2.89 5.10
C ALA A 55 -12.34 3.36 3.89
N ARG A 56 -13.64 3.02 3.84
CA ARG A 56 -14.55 3.49 2.77
C ARG A 56 -14.78 5.00 2.83
N SER A 57 -14.96 5.57 4.01
CA SER A 57 -15.15 7.02 4.15
C SER A 57 -13.89 7.80 3.82
N MET A 58 -12.72 7.30 4.21
CA MET A 58 -11.42 7.91 3.93
C MET A 58 -10.98 7.76 2.47
N GLU A 59 -11.54 6.83 1.70
CA GLU A 59 -11.27 6.69 0.27
C GLU A 59 -11.60 7.98 -0.51
N SER A 60 -12.70 8.66 -0.17
CA SER A 60 -13.06 9.92 -0.80
C SER A 60 -12.05 11.02 -0.50
N VAL A 61 -11.53 11.07 0.73
CA VAL A 61 -10.49 12.02 1.16
C VAL A 61 -9.19 11.73 0.40
N MET A 62 -8.77 10.46 0.34
CA MET A 62 -7.60 10.04 -0.44
C MET A 62 -7.72 10.44 -1.91
N THR A 63 -8.86 10.14 -2.53
CA THR A 63 -9.12 10.47 -3.93
C THR A 63 -9.04 11.98 -4.18
N GLN A 64 -9.63 12.79 -3.30
CA GLN A 64 -9.62 14.24 -3.41
C GLN A 64 -8.18 14.81 -3.37
N HIS A 65 -7.36 14.35 -2.44
CA HIS A 65 -5.98 14.81 -2.32
C HIS A 65 -5.06 14.28 -3.44
N LEU A 66 -5.27 13.04 -3.87
CA LEU A 66 -4.44 12.39 -4.88
C LEU A 66 -4.79 12.81 -6.31
N SER A 67 -6.02 13.24 -6.59
CA SER A 67 -6.46 13.58 -7.95
C SER A 67 -5.62 14.65 -8.62
N GLY A 68 -5.14 15.66 -7.87
CA GLY A 68 -4.31 16.74 -8.39
C GLY A 68 -2.80 16.45 -8.44
N ILE A 69 -2.33 15.35 -7.87
CA ILE A 69 -0.89 15.05 -7.80
C ILE A 69 -0.29 14.89 -9.20
N LYS A 70 -0.96 14.16 -10.07
CA LYS A 70 -0.50 13.96 -11.44
C LYS A 70 -0.37 15.28 -12.22
N ASP A 71 -1.26 16.22 -11.98
CA ASP A 71 -1.25 17.51 -12.72
C ASP A 71 -0.12 18.42 -12.22
N ARG A 72 0.24 18.32 -10.94
CA ARG A 72 1.30 19.11 -10.32
C ARG A 72 2.71 18.58 -10.58
N HIS A 73 2.85 17.26 -10.74
CA HIS A 73 4.14 16.58 -10.82
C HIS A 73 4.35 15.92 -12.17
N PRO A 74 5.19 16.45 -13.07
CA PRO A 74 5.48 15.85 -14.38
C PRO A 74 6.07 14.44 -14.28
N SER A 75 6.75 14.11 -13.19
CA SER A 75 7.28 12.77 -12.92
C SER A 75 6.21 11.74 -12.57
N VAL A 76 4.96 12.15 -12.31
CA VAL A 76 3.87 11.21 -11.97
C VAL A 76 3.14 10.79 -13.24
N GLY A 77 3.25 9.52 -13.61
CA GLY A 77 2.57 8.91 -14.76
C GLY A 77 1.15 8.45 -14.45
N ASP A 78 0.96 7.83 -13.28
CA ASP A 78 -0.34 7.31 -12.87
C ASP A 78 -0.51 7.33 -11.34
N VAL A 79 -1.77 7.45 -10.91
CA VAL A 79 -2.19 7.37 -9.50
C VAL A 79 -3.42 6.49 -9.43
N ARG A 80 -3.32 5.34 -8.78
CA ARG A 80 -4.41 4.37 -8.70
C ARG A 80 -4.49 3.71 -7.33
N GLY A 81 -5.71 3.32 -6.94
CA GLY A 81 -5.93 2.67 -5.67
C GLY A 81 -7.39 2.34 -5.41
N LEU A 82 -7.61 1.75 -4.25
CA LEU A 82 -8.93 1.40 -3.72
C LEU A 82 -8.90 1.50 -2.20
N GLY A 83 -9.88 2.14 -1.61
CA GLY A 83 -9.95 2.38 -0.16
C GLY A 83 -8.72 3.15 0.33
N LEU A 84 -7.95 2.54 1.20
CA LEU A 84 -6.70 3.10 1.75
C LEU A 84 -5.43 2.47 1.16
N PHE A 85 -5.52 1.79 0.02
CA PHE A 85 -4.37 1.23 -0.69
C PHE A 85 -4.17 1.95 -2.03
N TRP A 86 -3.16 2.79 -2.14
CA TRP A 86 -2.86 3.58 -3.33
C TRP A 86 -1.40 3.45 -3.74
N VAL A 87 -1.16 3.65 -5.04
CA VAL A 87 0.18 3.68 -5.63
C VAL A 87 0.29 4.89 -6.54
N ILE A 88 1.38 5.64 -6.35
CA ILE A 88 1.83 6.69 -7.26
C ILE A 88 2.93 6.07 -8.11
N GLU A 89 2.74 6.04 -9.43
CA GLU A 89 3.70 5.51 -10.38
C GLU A 89 4.49 6.66 -11.02
N MET A 90 5.80 6.64 -10.87
CA MET A 90 6.68 7.69 -11.38
C MET A 90 7.27 7.30 -12.73
N VAL A 91 7.30 8.24 -13.66
CA VAL A 91 7.78 8.07 -15.03
C VAL A 91 8.77 9.16 -15.41
N LYS A 92 9.63 8.89 -16.38
CA LYS A 92 10.47 9.90 -17.04
C LYS A 92 9.67 10.68 -18.08
N ASP A 93 8.78 9.96 -18.76
CA ASP A 93 7.97 10.50 -19.83
C ASP A 93 6.58 9.89 -19.80
N ARG A 94 5.55 10.71 -19.87
CA ARG A 94 4.15 10.30 -19.76
C ARG A 94 3.59 9.69 -21.04
N ASP A 95 4.11 10.11 -22.19
CA ASP A 95 3.61 9.65 -23.49
C ASP A 95 4.15 8.25 -23.81
N THR A 96 5.43 8.04 -23.58
CA THR A 96 6.08 6.73 -23.73
C THR A 96 5.87 5.80 -22.56
N ARG A 97 5.47 6.35 -21.38
CA ARG A 97 5.37 5.65 -20.10
C ARG A 97 6.71 5.06 -19.61
N GLU A 98 7.81 5.65 -20.03
CA GLU A 98 9.12 5.22 -19.55
C GLU A 98 9.21 5.37 -18.04
N PRO A 99 9.44 4.28 -17.28
CA PRO A 99 9.48 4.35 -15.82
C PRO A 99 10.66 5.21 -15.36
N LEU A 100 10.46 5.99 -14.29
CA LEU A 100 11.53 6.81 -13.68
C LEU A 100 12.73 5.96 -13.26
N VAL A 101 12.45 4.77 -12.75
CA VAL A 101 13.44 3.75 -12.38
C VAL A 101 13.01 2.43 -13.02
N PRO A 102 13.91 1.72 -13.72
CA PRO A 102 13.58 0.46 -14.37
C PRO A 102 13.08 -0.61 -13.38
N TRP A 103 12.26 -1.52 -13.86
CA TRP A 103 11.90 -2.73 -13.14
C TRP A 103 13.16 -3.51 -12.76
N ASN A 104 13.24 -3.96 -11.52
CA ASN A 104 14.37 -4.72 -10.98
C ASN A 104 15.71 -3.97 -11.05
N ALA A 105 15.68 -2.64 -10.97
CA ALA A 105 16.86 -1.78 -10.99
C ALA A 105 17.85 -2.17 -9.89
N LYS A 106 19.14 -2.14 -10.26
CA LYS A 106 20.25 -2.31 -9.32
C LYS A 106 20.40 -1.04 -8.45
N PRO A 107 21.11 -1.10 -7.32
CA PRO A 107 21.32 0.06 -6.46
C PRO A 107 21.87 1.30 -7.18
N SER A 108 22.73 1.13 -8.21
CA SER A 108 23.28 2.21 -9.03
C SER A 108 22.29 2.83 -10.02
N GLU A 109 21.14 2.20 -10.25
CA GLU A 109 20.12 2.59 -11.24
C GLU A 109 18.86 3.19 -10.58
N LEU A 110 18.85 3.32 -9.25
CA LEU A 110 17.68 3.78 -8.48
C LEU A 110 17.35 5.27 -8.66
N GLY A 111 18.19 6.02 -9.37
CA GLY A 111 17.95 7.43 -9.67
C GLY A 111 17.61 8.26 -8.42
N PRO A 112 16.51 9.05 -8.44
CA PRO A 112 16.12 9.92 -7.32
C PRO A 112 15.45 9.17 -6.16
N THR A 113 15.06 7.89 -6.32
CA THR A 113 14.25 7.13 -5.36
C THR A 113 14.87 7.05 -3.95
N PRO A 114 16.20 6.86 -3.76
CA PRO A 114 16.80 6.87 -2.43
C PRO A 114 16.71 8.23 -1.73
N ALA A 115 16.85 9.34 -2.48
CA ALA A 115 16.73 10.69 -1.95
C ALA A 115 15.27 10.98 -1.55
N LEU A 116 14.30 10.62 -2.39
CA LEU A 116 12.88 10.70 -2.11
C LEU A 116 12.51 9.90 -0.84
N SER A 117 12.95 8.66 -0.73
CA SER A 117 12.72 7.83 0.46
C SER A 117 13.34 8.41 1.73
N ARG A 118 14.49 9.06 1.62
CA ARG A 118 15.14 9.74 2.74
C ARG A 118 14.33 10.94 3.18
N TYR A 119 13.94 11.80 2.24
CA TYR A 119 13.09 12.96 2.52
C TYR A 119 11.83 12.59 3.28
N LEU A 120 11.10 11.57 2.83
CA LEU A 120 9.89 11.09 3.50
C LEU A 120 10.17 10.73 4.97
N ARG A 121 11.24 9.96 5.25
CA ARG A 121 11.61 9.56 6.62
C ARG A 121 12.02 10.75 7.49
N GLU A 122 12.79 11.68 6.94
CA GLU A 122 13.25 12.90 7.65
C GLU A 122 12.07 13.80 8.03
N HIS A 123 10.96 13.74 7.26
CA HIS A 123 9.73 14.47 7.54
C HIS A 123 8.68 13.63 8.29
N GLY A 124 9.08 12.50 8.88
CA GLY A 124 8.23 11.69 9.75
C GLY A 124 7.28 10.75 9.03
N LEU A 125 7.39 10.58 7.70
CA LEU A 125 6.55 9.68 6.94
C LEU A 125 7.31 8.41 6.54
N HIS A 126 6.86 7.27 7.04
CA HIS A 126 7.39 5.97 6.66
C HIS A 126 6.45 5.28 5.66
N THR A 127 6.95 5.02 4.47
CA THR A 127 6.23 4.25 3.46
C THR A 127 7.17 3.42 2.60
N PHE A 128 6.60 2.54 1.79
CA PHE A 128 7.35 1.69 0.88
C PHE A 128 7.50 2.38 -0.48
N VAL A 129 8.75 2.62 -0.88
CA VAL A 129 9.11 3.10 -2.21
C VAL A 129 9.93 2.02 -2.89
N LYS A 130 9.46 1.54 -4.04
CA LYS A 130 10.11 0.46 -4.78
C LYS A 130 10.24 0.85 -6.25
N TRP A 131 11.45 1.01 -6.72
CA TRP A 131 11.76 1.48 -8.07
C TRP A 131 11.01 2.78 -8.37
N ASN A 132 10.06 2.76 -9.30
CA ASN A 132 9.22 3.90 -9.69
C ASN A 132 7.85 3.94 -8.97
N TRP A 133 7.62 3.10 -7.97
CA TRP A 133 6.36 3.07 -7.21
C TRP A 133 6.53 3.63 -5.81
N LEU A 134 5.68 4.57 -5.46
CA LEU A 134 5.49 5.06 -4.11
C LEU A 134 4.13 4.57 -3.61
N PHE A 135 4.15 3.79 -2.54
CA PHE A 135 2.93 3.25 -1.94
C PHE A 135 2.36 4.24 -0.93
N VAL A 136 1.05 4.40 -0.92
CA VAL A 136 0.31 5.19 0.06
C VAL A 136 -0.69 4.25 0.72
N VAL A 137 -0.27 3.66 1.84
CA VAL A 137 -1.01 2.60 2.53
C VAL A 137 -1.04 2.91 4.04
N PRO A 138 -1.82 3.91 4.45
CA PRO A 138 -1.95 4.25 5.86
C PRO A 138 -2.72 3.16 6.63
N PRO A 139 -2.64 3.16 7.98
CA PRO A 139 -3.42 2.24 8.81
C PRO A 139 -4.91 2.51 8.65
N LEU A 140 -5.74 1.45 8.80
CA LEU A 140 -7.20 1.53 8.61
C LEU A 140 -7.91 2.48 9.58
N CYS A 141 -7.28 2.85 10.69
CA CYS A 141 -7.80 3.78 11.69
C CYS A 141 -7.42 5.25 11.42
N ILE A 142 -6.78 5.56 10.29
CA ILE A 142 -6.36 6.92 9.94
C ILE A 142 -7.56 7.86 9.82
N ASN A 143 -7.38 9.14 10.15
CA ASN A 143 -8.36 10.20 9.96
C ASN A 143 -7.98 11.15 8.80
N ALA A 144 -8.89 12.05 8.46
CA ALA A 144 -8.73 12.97 7.34
C ALA A 144 -7.53 13.93 7.50
N ASP A 145 -7.31 14.46 8.70
CA ASP A 145 -6.20 15.39 8.98
C ASP A 145 -4.85 14.67 8.79
N GLN A 146 -4.73 13.45 9.30
CA GLN A 146 -3.53 12.65 9.13
C GLN A 146 -3.26 12.27 7.66
N ILE A 147 -4.32 12.05 6.86
CA ILE A 147 -4.21 11.85 5.40
C ILE A 147 -3.67 13.12 4.76
N ALA A 148 -4.25 14.28 5.06
CA ALA A 148 -3.82 15.55 4.51
C ALA A 148 -2.34 15.84 4.82
N ASP A 149 -1.93 15.65 6.07
CA ASP A 149 -0.55 15.84 6.52
C ASP A 149 0.41 14.91 5.77
N GLY A 150 0.09 13.62 5.74
CA GLY A 150 0.92 12.62 5.05
C GLY A 150 1.05 12.86 3.55
N LEU A 151 -0.06 13.24 2.89
CA LEU A 151 -0.06 13.52 1.45
C LEU A 151 0.64 14.85 1.13
N SER A 152 0.64 15.84 2.02
CA SER A 152 1.42 17.07 1.88
C SER A 152 2.93 16.76 1.88
N ILE A 153 3.39 15.85 2.74
CA ILE A 153 4.79 15.41 2.76
C ILE A 153 5.15 14.67 1.46
N ILE A 154 4.25 13.82 0.95
CA ILE A 154 4.44 13.11 -0.32
C ILE A 154 4.51 14.09 -1.49
N ASP A 155 3.61 15.07 -1.57
CA ASP A 155 3.58 16.12 -2.58
C ASP A 155 4.93 16.85 -2.63
N SER A 156 5.45 17.25 -1.47
CA SER A 156 6.77 17.89 -1.37
C SER A 156 7.92 16.95 -1.79
N ALA A 157 7.84 15.66 -1.46
CA ALA A 157 8.86 14.68 -1.81
C ALA A 157 8.92 14.39 -3.32
N LEU A 158 7.79 14.47 -4.03
CA LEU A 158 7.71 14.25 -5.47
C LEU A 158 8.48 15.30 -6.27
N GLN A 159 8.73 16.50 -5.70
CA GLN A 159 9.60 17.51 -6.32
C GLN A 159 11.01 16.96 -6.60
N ILE A 160 11.52 16.04 -5.77
CA ILE A 160 12.83 15.39 -5.99
C ILE A 160 12.82 14.54 -7.26
N ALA A 161 11.68 13.91 -7.58
CA ALA A 161 11.52 13.16 -8.82
C ALA A 161 11.38 14.11 -10.02
N ASP A 162 10.64 15.21 -9.88
CA ASP A 162 10.49 16.22 -10.93
C ASP A 162 11.83 16.88 -11.28
N ASP A 163 12.62 17.27 -10.29
CA ASP A 163 13.93 17.90 -10.48
C ASP A 163 14.90 16.97 -11.23
N SER A 164 14.75 15.65 -11.05
CA SER A 164 15.56 14.67 -11.77
C SER A 164 15.26 14.59 -13.26
N LEU A 165 14.08 15.03 -13.70
CA LEU A 165 13.70 15.11 -15.13
C LEU A 165 14.29 16.36 -15.79
N ALA A 166 14.49 17.44 -15.03
CA ALA A 166 15.00 18.70 -15.55
C ALA A 166 16.54 18.71 -15.72
N GLY A 167 17.25 17.76 -15.10
CA GLY A 167 18.71 17.66 -15.11
C GLY A 167 19.29 16.62 -16.08
N GLY A 168 18.47 16.00 -16.95
CA GLY A 168 18.82 14.95 -17.89
C GLY A 168 19.02 15.44 -19.32
#